data_6a2a723eeca453a17b3db4d3a58704ad
#
_entry.id   6a2a723eeca453a17b3db4d3a58704ad
#
_cell.length_a   1.000
_cell.length_b   1.000
_cell.length_c   1.000
_cell.angle_alpha   90.00
_cell.angle_beta   90.00
_cell.angle_gamma   90.00
#
_symmetry.space_group_name_H-M   'P 1'
#
loop_
_entity.id
_entity.type
_entity.pdbx_description
1 polymer ?
#
loop_
_entity_poly.entity_id
_entity_poly.type
_entity_poly.pdbx_seq_one_letter_code
_entity_poly.pdbx_strand_id
1 'polypeptide(L)'
;NTLRQSAKLLAKTYNKNLNWLRGYYIVGDDTSNHSVFTKIIEKEKEGAEKFPFTSGENKYDFLDVNELAHQISAAAIQSEVSEEINCCSGVPVALKDKVEEFLKRNNMKIQLDYGAFPDRPYDSPAIWGDDSKIKEIMSKL
;
A
#
# COMPACT_ATOMS: atom_id res chain seq x y z
N ASN A 1 -13.38 -2.06 -15.65
CA ASN A 1 -12.60 -0.82 -15.69
C ASN A 1 -12.34 -0.43 -17.15
N THR A 2 -13.07 0.60 -17.63
CA THR A 2 -13.08 1.06 -19.02
C THR A 2 -11.69 1.53 -19.49
N LEU A 3 -10.95 2.26 -18.64
CA LEU A 3 -9.60 2.75 -18.98
C LEU A 3 -8.64 1.59 -19.28
N ARG A 4 -8.64 0.56 -18.46
CA ARG A 4 -7.79 -0.63 -18.67
C ARG A 4 -8.13 -1.35 -19.97
N GLN A 5 -9.41 -1.52 -20.25
CA GLN A 5 -9.87 -2.16 -21.51
C GLN A 5 -9.45 -1.34 -22.72
N SER A 6 -9.63 -0.01 -22.68
CA SER A 6 -9.19 0.89 -23.75
C SER A 6 -7.69 0.84 -23.96
N ALA A 7 -6.90 0.85 -22.88
CA ALA A 7 -5.44 0.73 -22.96
C ALA A 7 -5.00 -0.61 -23.59
N LYS A 8 -5.64 -1.72 -23.20
CA LYS A 8 -5.39 -3.05 -23.81
C LYS A 8 -5.69 -3.06 -25.31
N LEU A 9 -6.80 -2.46 -25.71
CA LEU A 9 -7.17 -2.38 -27.14
C LEU A 9 -6.14 -1.58 -27.93
N LEU A 10 -5.75 -0.41 -27.42
CA LEU A 10 -4.74 0.44 -28.08
C LEU A 10 -3.38 -0.28 -28.17
N ALA A 11 -2.92 -0.90 -27.09
CA ALA A 11 -1.67 -1.66 -27.10
C ALA A 11 -1.67 -2.77 -28.17
N LYS A 12 -2.78 -3.51 -28.25
CA LYS A 12 -2.97 -4.53 -29.28
C LYS A 12 -2.95 -3.94 -30.69
N THR A 13 -3.70 -2.84 -30.92
CA THR A 13 -3.80 -2.18 -32.23
C THR A 13 -2.45 -1.69 -32.73
N TYR A 14 -1.62 -1.16 -31.83
CA TYR A 14 -0.31 -0.60 -32.19
C TYR A 14 0.85 -1.58 -31.96
N ASN A 15 0.57 -2.83 -31.64
CA ASN A 15 1.58 -3.87 -31.33
C ASN A 15 2.58 -3.41 -30.25
N LYS A 16 2.06 -2.89 -29.13
CA LYS A 16 2.83 -2.41 -28.00
C LYS A 16 2.58 -3.29 -26.77
N ASN A 17 3.58 -3.43 -25.93
CA ASN A 17 3.42 -4.04 -24.63
C ASN A 17 2.67 -3.09 -23.69
N LEU A 18 1.80 -3.66 -22.87
CA LEU A 18 1.09 -2.94 -21.82
C LEU A 18 1.37 -3.62 -20.47
N ASN A 19 1.93 -2.87 -19.55
CA ASN A 19 2.04 -3.26 -18.16
C ASN A 19 1.04 -2.43 -17.34
N TRP A 20 -0.01 -3.09 -16.86
CA TRP A 20 -1.01 -2.49 -15.99
C TRP A 20 -0.62 -2.74 -14.53
N LEU A 21 -0.04 -1.73 -13.88
CA LEU A 21 0.45 -1.85 -12.51
C LEU A 21 -0.67 -1.58 -11.51
N ARG A 22 -0.79 -2.43 -10.50
CA ARG A 22 -1.73 -2.28 -9.38
C ARG A 22 -0.95 -2.10 -8.08
N GLY A 23 -0.96 -0.86 -7.55
CA GLY A 23 -0.42 -0.56 -6.22
C GLY A 23 -1.40 -0.98 -5.13
N TYR A 24 -0.86 -1.41 -3.99
CA TYR A 24 -1.61 -1.76 -2.79
C TYR A 24 -1.58 -0.60 -1.78
N TYR A 25 -1.36 -0.85 -0.51
CA TYR A 25 -1.34 0.19 0.53
C TYR A 25 0.03 0.85 0.60
N ILE A 26 0.19 1.97 -0.09
CA ILE A 26 1.47 2.68 -0.19
C ILE A 26 1.69 3.50 1.07
N VAL A 27 2.86 3.36 1.67
CA VAL A 27 3.30 4.12 2.84
C VAL A 27 4.58 4.89 2.51
N GLY A 28 4.69 6.09 3.08
CA GLY A 28 5.84 6.98 2.89
C GLY A 28 5.78 8.14 3.86
N ASP A 29 6.76 9.03 3.79
CA ASP A 29 6.89 10.16 4.72
C ASP A 29 6.05 11.39 4.30
N ASP A 30 5.10 11.21 3.39
CA ASP A 30 4.20 12.29 2.96
C ASP A 30 3.18 12.63 4.05
N THR A 31 3.17 13.89 4.47
CA THR A 31 2.23 14.44 5.45
C THR A 31 1.05 15.17 4.81
N SER A 32 0.98 15.22 3.48
CA SER A 32 -0.07 15.96 2.75
C SER A 32 -1.27 15.09 2.33
N ASN A 33 -1.25 13.81 2.63
CA ASN A 33 -2.35 12.89 2.34
C ASN A 33 -3.35 12.77 3.50
N HIS A 34 -4.46 12.05 3.29
CA HIS A 34 -5.48 11.81 4.31
C HIS A 34 -5.36 10.43 4.97
N SER A 35 -4.16 9.88 5.06
CA SER A 35 -3.92 8.57 5.68
C SER A 35 -4.10 8.61 7.20
N VAL A 36 -4.21 7.44 7.80
CA VAL A 36 -4.24 7.31 9.26
C VAL A 36 -2.95 7.88 9.89
N PHE A 37 -1.82 7.72 9.24
CA PHE A 37 -0.52 8.23 9.70
C PHE A 37 -0.51 9.76 9.78
N THR A 38 -0.99 10.43 8.75
CA THR A 38 -1.10 11.90 8.72
C THR A 38 -2.02 12.40 9.84
N LYS A 39 -3.17 11.77 10.03
CA LYS A 39 -4.11 12.13 11.11
C LYS A 39 -3.50 11.97 12.51
N ILE A 40 -2.70 10.95 12.72
CA ILE A 40 -1.98 10.73 13.98
C ILE A 40 -0.96 11.84 14.22
N ILE A 41 -0.18 12.22 13.20
CA ILE A 41 0.78 13.34 13.29
C ILE A 41 0.06 14.65 13.66
N GLU A 42 -1.06 14.93 13.00
CA GLU A 42 -1.87 16.12 13.29
C GLU A 42 -2.36 16.13 14.74
N LYS A 43 -2.88 15.00 15.22
CA LYS A 43 -3.38 14.87 16.58
C LYS A 43 -2.28 15.01 17.64
N GLU A 44 -1.11 14.45 17.39
CA GLU A 44 0.02 14.64 18.31
C GLU A 44 0.48 16.10 18.35
N LYS A 45 0.52 16.80 17.21
CA LYS A 45 0.83 18.23 17.13
C LYS A 45 -0.20 19.09 17.90
N GLU A 46 -1.46 18.66 17.94
CA GLU A 46 -2.52 19.29 18.74
C GLU A 46 -2.39 19.01 20.25
N GLY A 47 -1.45 18.15 20.66
CA GLY A 47 -1.23 17.76 22.05
C GLY A 47 -2.15 16.65 22.55
N ALA A 48 -2.78 15.90 21.66
CA ALA A 48 -3.61 14.76 22.05
C ALA A 48 -2.75 13.62 22.62
N GLU A 49 -3.16 13.06 23.75
CA GLU A 49 -2.50 11.90 24.37
C GLU A 49 -2.94 10.58 23.74
N LYS A 50 -4.16 10.53 23.18
CA LYS A 50 -4.75 9.34 22.59
C LYS A 50 -5.32 9.61 21.21
N PHE A 51 -5.20 8.62 20.34
CA PHE A 51 -5.82 8.60 19.02
C PHE A 51 -6.89 7.49 18.97
N PRO A 52 -8.17 7.83 18.72
CA PRO A 52 -9.23 6.84 18.60
C PRO A 52 -8.94 5.88 17.46
N PHE A 53 -8.99 4.59 17.74
CA PHE A 53 -8.62 3.54 16.79
C PHE A 53 -9.62 2.38 16.82
N THR A 54 -9.63 1.55 15.78
CA THR A 54 -10.37 0.29 15.77
C THR A 54 -9.58 -0.79 16.52
N SER A 55 -9.91 -2.06 16.37
CA SER A 55 -9.03 -3.14 16.86
C SER A 55 -7.66 -3.12 16.18
N GLY A 56 -7.60 -2.62 14.93
CA GLY A 56 -6.41 -2.64 14.09
C GLY A 56 -5.97 -4.03 13.63
N GLU A 57 -6.80 -5.05 13.82
CA GLU A 57 -6.47 -6.45 13.49
C GLU A 57 -6.48 -6.74 11.98
N ASN A 58 -7.21 -5.95 11.19
CA ASN A 58 -7.26 -6.13 9.74
C ASN A 58 -5.87 -5.99 9.14
N LYS A 59 -5.52 -6.92 8.26
CA LYS A 59 -4.19 -6.99 7.64
C LYS A 59 -4.23 -6.45 6.22
N TYR A 60 -3.19 -5.71 5.88
CA TYR A 60 -3.01 -5.11 4.56
C TYR A 60 -1.58 -5.32 4.05
N ASP A 61 -1.43 -5.32 2.74
CA ASP A 61 -0.14 -5.35 2.07
C ASP A 61 0.41 -3.93 1.97
N PHE A 62 1.25 -3.56 2.92
CA PHE A 62 1.90 -2.25 2.92
C PHE A 62 3.18 -2.29 2.10
N LEU A 63 3.32 -1.32 1.21
CA LEU A 63 4.49 -1.15 0.37
C LEU A 63 5.08 0.25 0.57
N ASP A 64 6.38 0.31 0.85
CA ASP A 64 7.09 1.59 0.92
C ASP A 64 7.11 2.29 -0.46
N VAL A 65 6.97 3.61 -0.46
CA VAL A 65 6.92 4.40 -1.70
C VAL A 65 8.20 4.27 -2.55
N ASN A 66 9.36 4.12 -1.91
CA ASN A 66 10.62 3.92 -2.65
C ASN A 66 10.66 2.52 -3.26
N GLU A 67 10.17 1.51 -2.55
CA GLU A 67 10.04 0.17 -3.09
C GLU A 67 9.05 0.13 -4.26
N LEU A 68 7.91 0.83 -4.15
CA LEU A 68 6.98 1.01 -5.26
C LEU A 68 7.68 1.62 -6.48
N ALA A 69 8.49 2.67 -6.28
CA ALA A 69 9.24 3.30 -7.36
C ALA A 69 10.23 2.33 -8.03
N HIS A 70 10.92 1.50 -7.26
CA HIS A 70 11.78 0.43 -7.78
C HIS A 70 10.99 -0.58 -8.60
N GLN A 71 9.85 -1.06 -8.09
CA GLN A 71 9.01 -2.02 -8.78
C GLN A 71 8.43 -1.46 -10.09
N ILE A 72 7.99 -0.19 -10.10
CA ILE A 72 7.53 0.49 -11.32
C ILE A 72 8.66 0.60 -12.34
N SER A 73 9.83 1.03 -11.91
CA SER A 73 11.00 1.18 -12.79
C SER A 73 11.41 -0.16 -13.38
N ALA A 74 11.47 -1.22 -12.56
CA ALA A 74 11.79 -2.56 -13.02
C ALA A 74 10.76 -3.08 -14.03
N ALA A 75 9.47 -2.89 -13.78
CA ALA A 75 8.42 -3.31 -14.70
C ALA A 75 8.47 -2.54 -16.03
N ALA A 76 8.93 -1.27 -16.02
CA ALA A 76 8.99 -0.42 -17.21
C ALA A 76 10.12 -0.82 -18.18
N ILE A 77 11.23 -1.34 -17.68
CA ILE A 77 12.43 -1.65 -18.50
C ILE A 77 12.49 -3.07 -19.03
N GLN A 78 11.48 -3.89 -18.76
CA GLN A 78 11.39 -5.27 -19.23
C GLN A 78 10.12 -5.50 -20.06
N SER A 79 10.08 -6.56 -20.87
CA SER A 79 8.96 -6.93 -21.73
C SER A 79 8.56 -8.41 -21.64
N GLU A 80 9.22 -9.19 -20.80
CA GLU A 80 8.98 -10.63 -20.67
C GLU A 80 7.72 -10.91 -19.84
N VAL A 81 7.54 -10.17 -18.75
CA VAL A 81 6.35 -10.25 -17.89
C VAL A 81 5.46 -9.05 -18.22
N SER A 82 4.24 -9.30 -18.62
CA SER A 82 3.32 -8.27 -19.11
C SER A 82 1.91 -8.40 -18.52
N GLU A 83 1.03 -7.53 -18.97
CA GLU A 83 -0.37 -7.39 -18.57
C GLU A 83 -0.52 -6.82 -17.15
N GLU A 84 -1.26 -7.50 -16.28
CA GLU A 84 -1.51 -7.05 -14.92
C GLU A 84 -0.40 -7.49 -13.98
N ILE A 85 0.27 -6.53 -13.35
CA ILE A 85 1.37 -6.75 -12.41
C ILE A 85 0.99 -6.07 -11.09
N ASN A 86 0.97 -6.84 -10.00
CA ASN A 86 0.78 -6.28 -8.67
C ASN A 86 2.11 -5.69 -8.16
N CYS A 87 2.10 -4.41 -7.82
CA CYS A 87 3.18 -3.76 -7.09
C CYS A 87 2.84 -3.87 -5.60
N CYS A 88 3.44 -4.82 -4.93
CA CYS A 88 3.09 -5.23 -3.57
C CYS A 88 4.27 -5.88 -2.86
N SER A 89 4.13 -6.05 -1.54
CA SER A 89 5.09 -6.81 -0.73
C SER A 89 4.81 -8.32 -0.72
N GLY A 90 3.55 -8.69 -0.94
CA GLY A 90 3.06 -10.06 -0.80
C GLY A 90 2.89 -10.52 0.65
N VAL A 91 3.09 -9.62 1.62
CA VAL A 91 3.05 -9.93 3.06
C VAL A 91 1.96 -9.11 3.74
N PRO A 92 0.89 -9.75 4.25
CA PRO A 92 -0.14 -9.05 5.01
C PRO A 92 0.33 -8.73 6.44
N VAL A 93 0.24 -7.46 6.83
CA VAL A 93 0.60 -6.95 8.16
C VAL A 93 -0.63 -6.29 8.79
N ALA A 94 -0.85 -6.53 10.09
CA ALA A 94 -1.95 -5.90 10.80
C ALA A 94 -1.77 -4.37 10.86
N LEU A 95 -2.86 -3.64 10.69
CA LEU A 95 -2.82 -2.17 10.70
C LEU A 95 -2.24 -1.64 12.01
N LYS A 96 -2.61 -2.24 13.16
CA LYS A 96 -2.08 -1.87 14.46
C LYS A 96 -0.55 -2.00 14.53
N ASP A 97 -0.01 -3.11 14.03
CA ASP A 97 1.44 -3.35 14.06
C ASP A 97 2.18 -2.32 13.21
N LYS A 98 1.61 -1.98 12.05
CA LYS A 98 2.19 -0.96 11.16
C LYS A 98 2.14 0.44 11.77
N VAL A 99 1.05 0.78 12.45
CA VAL A 99 0.92 2.08 13.14
C VAL A 99 1.82 2.15 14.36
N GLU A 100 1.88 1.11 15.19
CA GLU A 100 2.78 1.05 16.35
C GLU A 100 4.27 1.16 15.93
N GLU A 101 4.67 0.48 14.85
CA GLU A 101 6.00 0.65 14.27
C GLU A 101 6.27 2.10 13.87
N PHE A 102 5.31 2.76 13.25
CA PHE A 102 5.40 4.16 12.85
C PHE A 102 5.55 5.09 14.07
N LEU A 103 4.71 4.91 15.10
CA LEU A 103 4.79 5.69 16.34
C LEU A 103 6.17 5.57 17.00
N LYS A 104 6.67 4.34 17.10
CA LYS A 104 7.97 4.05 17.69
C LYS A 104 9.12 4.66 16.88
N ARG A 105 9.10 4.50 15.56
CA ARG A 105 10.13 5.05 14.66
C ARG A 105 10.24 6.57 14.73
N ASN A 106 9.10 7.24 14.92
CA ASN A 106 9.03 8.71 15.00
C ASN A 106 9.08 9.25 16.43
N ASN A 107 9.35 8.41 17.45
CA ASN A 107 9.39 8.78 18.86
C ASN A 107 8.12 9.54 19.32
N MET A 108 6.97 9.14 18.79
CA MET A 108 5.69 9.75 19.10
C MET A 108 5.17 9.31 20.48
N LYS A 109 4.51 10.22 21.19
CA LYS A 109 3.99 9.97 22.55
C LYS A 109 2.52 9.57 22.56
N ILE A 110 1.79 9.91 21.52
CA ILE A 110 0.38 9.60 21.36
C ILE A 110 0.16 8.08 21.38
N GLN A 111 -0.88 7.62 22.07
CA GLN A 111 -1.21 6.21 22.20
C GLN A 111 -2.47 5.88 21.40
N LEU A 112 -2.57 4.67 20.88
CA LEU A 112 -3.79 4.20 20.22
C LEU A 112 -4.83 3.80 21.24
N ASP A 113 -6.04 4.34 21.11
CA ASP A 113 -7.21 3.99 21.92
C ASP A 113 -7.98 2.89 21.18
N TYR A 114 -7.55 1.64 21.36
CA TYR A 114 -8.10 0.49 20.68
C TYR A 114 -9.58 0.25 21.01
N GLY A 115 -10.38 -0.04 19.99
CA GLY A 115 -11.80 -0.31 20.16
C GLY A 115 -12.67 0.92 20.35
N ALA A 116 -12.09 2.16 20.26
CA ALA A 116 -12.86 3.41 20.26
C ALA A 116 -13.85 3.47 19.08
N PHE A 117 -13.51 2.84 17.96
CA PHE A 117 -14.40 2.60 16.84
C PHE A 117 -14.61 1.09 16.64
N PRO A 118 -15.83 0.65 16.32
CA PRO A 118 -16.08 -0.75 15.98
C PRO A 118 -15.41 -1.12 14.66
N ASP A 119 -14.94 -2.35 14.59
CA ASP A 119 -14.50 -2.92 13.31
C ASP A 119 -15.70 -3.07 12.37
N ARG A 120 -15.47 -2.86 11.08
CA ARG A 120 -16.52 -3.01 10.07
C ARG A 120 -16.71 -4.47 9.73
N PRO A 121 -17.90 -5.05 9.93
CA PRO A 121 -18.13 -6.49 9.76
C PRO A 121 -18.00 -6.97 8.31
N TYR A 122 -18.02 -6.04 7.34
CA TYR A 122 -17.89 -6.32 5.90
C TYR A 122 -16.47 -6.14 5.37
N ASP A 123 -15.54 -5.66 6.18
CA ASP A 123 -14.14 -5.54 5.77
C ASP A 123 -13.48 -6.93 5.78
N SER A 124 -12.72 -7.21 4.74
CA SER A 124 -11.93 -8.44 4.70
C SER A 124 -10.89 -8.46 5.82
N PRO A 125 -10.73 -9.57 6.55
CA PRO A 125 -9.76 -9.65 7.65
C PRO A 125 -8.31 -9.51 7.17
N ALA A 126 -8.03 -9.84 5.91
CA ALA A 126 -6.73 -9.65 5.30
C ALA A 126 -6.85 -9.41 3.78
N ILE A 127 -6.05 -8.48 3.26
CA ILE A 127 -5.93 -8.16 1.84
C ILE A 127 -4.45 -8.05 1.51
N TRP A 128 -3.97 -8.87 0.56
CA TRP A 128 -2.59 -8.79 0.07
C TRP A 128 -2.51 -9.15 -1.40
N GLY A 129 -1.41 -8.76 -2.07
CA GLY A 129 -1.18 -9.03 -3.48
C GLY A 129 -0.47 -10.35 -3.72
N ASP A 130 -0.78 -10.97 -4.85
CA ASP A 130 0.09 -12.00 -5.41
C ASP A 130 1.32 -11.30 -6.01
N ASP A 131 2.48 -11.54 -5.42
CA ASP A 131 3.75 -10.92 -5.76
C ASP A 131 4.60 -11.73 -6.75
N SER A 132 4.07 -12.83 -7.30
CA SER A 132 4.83 -13.74 -8.15
C SER A 132 5.44 -13.04 -9.38
N LYS A 133 4.66 -12.22 -10.09
CA LYS A 133 5.14 -11.48 -11.26
C LYS A 133 6.18 -10.43 -10.91
N ILE A 134 5.95 -9.64 -9.87
CA ILE A 134 6.91 -8.60 -9.48
C ILE A 134 8.20 -9.19 -8.93
N LYS A 135 8.15 -10.29 -8.21
CA LYS A 135 9.34 -11.05 -7.77
C LYS A 135 10.13 -11.59 -8.96
N GLU A 136 9.47 -12.14 -9.96
CA GLU A 136 10.13 -12.59 -11.18
C GLU A 136 10.87 -11.44 -11.87
N ILE A 137 10.21 -10.29 -12.04
CA ILE A 137 10.82 -9.09 -12.63
C ILE A 137 12.04 -8.64 -11.83
N MET A 138 11.87 -8.47 -10.51
CA MET A 138 12.93 -7.98 -9.62
C MET A 138 14.12 -8.93 -9.53
N SER A 139 13.91 -10.23 -9.68
CA SER A 139 14.99 -11.24 -9.65
C SER A 139 15.92 -11.18 -10.87
N LYS A 140 15.53 -10.50 -11.94
CA LYS A 140 16.30 -10.37 -13.19
C LYS A 140 17.09 -9.06 -13.28
N LEU A 141 16.98 -8.22 -12.26
CA LEU A 141 17.78 -7.01 -12.13
C LEU A 141 19.14 -7.36 -11.52
#